data_ef1804174379268afb0936e4bd0000ac
#
_entry.id   ef1804174379268afb0936e4bd0000ac
#
_cell.length_a   1.000
_cell.length_b   1.000
_cell.length_c   1.000
_cell.angle_alpha   90.00
_cell.angle_beta   90.00
_cell.angle_gamma   90.00
#
_symmetry.space_group_name_H-M   'P 1'
#
loop_
_entity.id
_entity.type
_entity.pdbx_description
1 polymer ?
#
loop_
_entity_poly.entity_id
_entity_poly.type
_entity_poly.pdbx_seq_one_letter_code
_entity_poly.pdbx_strand_id
1 'polypeptide(L)'
;VSRTAERMSFSDIDARGVVWFAAAVSVVVFCRRRFGRAVRRDKRRAFTSADRSTLLSRAGGRCEHVAWWGRRCRADAEHADHVWPHSRGGPTVLSNGAALCAWHNLRKSDRVPSRFYVARIERSRQGYYPAGVDPTIRW
;
A
#
# COMPACT_ATOMS: atom_id res chain seq x y z
N VAL A 1 34.45 44.65 -36.97
CA VAL A 1 33.84 44.46 -35.66
C VAL A 1 34.06 43.02 -35.24
N SER A 2 35.16 42.84 -34.46
CA SER A 2 35.60 41.53 -33.96
C SER A 2 34.83 41.22 -32.67
N ARG A 3 33.95 40.20 -32.65
CA ARG A 3 33.39 39.61 -31.42
C ARG A 3 34.36 38.58 -30.93
N THR A 4 35.13 38.94 -29.91
CA THR A 4 35.88 37.97 -29.09
C THR A 4 34.88 37.12 -28.30
N ALA A 5 34.81 35.82 -28.62
CA ALA A 5 34.10 34.84 -27.82
C ALA A 5 34.92 34.62 -26.52
N GLU A 6 34.45 35.12 -25.41
CA GLU A 6 35.01 34.80 -24.09
C GLU A 6 34.82 33.31 -23.85
N ARG A 7 35.91 32.58 -23.83
CA ARG A 7 35.95 31.19 -23.32
C ARG A 7 35.79 31.25 -21.82
N MET A 8 34.62 30.84 -21.33
CA MET A 8 34.46 30.58 -19.90
C MET A 8 35.47 29.51 -19.48
N SER A 9 36.41 29.91 -18.64
CA SER A 9 37.42 29.01 -18.07
C SER A 9 36.75 28.14 -16.97
N PHE A 10 37.11 26.85 -16.96
CA PHE A 10 36.65 25.88 -15.98
C PHE A 10 37.18 26.14 -14.54
N SER A 11 37.97 27.20 -14.35
CA SER A 11 38.59 27.60 -13.09
C SER A 11 37.72 28.47 -12.16
N ASP A 12 36.57 28.92 -12.63
CA ASP A 12 35.67 29.82 -11.87
C ASP A 12 34.53 29.11 -11.14
N ILE A 13 34.60 27.78 -10.95
CA ILE A 13 33.70 27.09 -10.04
C ILE A 13 34.19 27.38 -8.63
N ASP A 14 33.60 28.42 -8.05
CA ASP A 14 33.82 28.83 -6.67
C ASP A 14 33.54 27.65 -5.73
N ALA A 15 34.31 27.49 -4.67
CA ALA A 15 34.21 26.43 -3.65
C ALA A 15 32.79 26.31 -3.09
N ARG A 16 32.01 27.39 -3.10
CA ARG A 16 30.59 27.43 -2.73
C ARG A 16 29.73 26.66 -3.71
N GLY A 17 29.93 26.79 -5.01
CA GLY A 17 29.22 26.04 -6.04
C GLY A 17 29.43 24.53 -5.92
N VAL A 18 30.65 24.09 -5.64
CA VAL A 18 30.95 22.67 -5.40
C VAL A 18 30.22 22.12 -4.17
N VAL A 19 30.18 22.88 -3.09
CA VAL A 19 29.50 22.48 -1.84
C VAL A 19 27.98 22.36 -2.06
N TRP A 20 27.37 23.32 -2.75
CA TRP A 20 25.93 23.26 -3.08
C TRP A 20 25.57 22.10 -4.00
N PHE A 21 26.41 21.82 -4.99
CA PHE A 21 26.20 20.67 -5.90
C PHE A 21 26.33 19.34 -5.16
N ALA A 22 27.33 19.19 -4.29
CA ALA A 22 27.51 18.01 -3.45
C ALA A 22 26.34 17.81 -2.49
N ALA A 23 25.82 18.88 -1.87
CA ALA A 23 24.64 18.84 -1.00
C ALA A 23 23.39 18.43 -1.78
N ALA A 24 23.15 19.00 -2.98
CA ALA A 24 22.03 18.66 -3.83
C ALA A 24 22.08 17.18 -4.27
N VAL A 25 23.24 16.69 -4.69
CA VAL A 25 23.43 15.27 -5.05
C VAL A 25 23.20 14.36 -3.85
N SER A 26 23.68 14.73 -2.67
CA SER A 26 23.47 13.96 -1.43
C SER A 26 21.99 13.89 -1.07
N VAL A 27 21.24 14.98 -1.18
CA VAL A 27 19.79 15.00 -0.96
C VAL A 27 19.06 14.12 -1.97
N VAL A 28 19.41 14.19 -3.25
CA VAL A 28 18.80 13.35 -4.30
C VAL A 28 19.11 11.87 -4.07
N VAL A 29 20.34 11.53 -3.71
CA VAL A 29 20.75 10.15 -3.39
C VAL A 29 20.04 9.66 -2.13
N PHE A 30 19.94 10.48 -1.10
CA PHE A 30 19.20 10.16 0.13
C PHE A 30 17.71 9.94 -0.15
N CYS A 31 17.06 10.83 -0.90
CA CYS A 31 15.68 10.67 -1.32
C CYS A 31 15.48 9.41 -2.16
N ARG A 32 16.33 9.13 -3.13
CA ARG A 32 16.27 7.88 -3.92
C ARG A 32 16.47 6.62 -3.07
N ARG A 33 17.37 6.64 -2.09
CA ARG A 33 17.58 5.51 -1.16
C ARG A 33 16.41 5.32 -0.22
N ARG A 34 15.76 6.40 0.22
CA ARG A 34 14.64 6.35 1.17
C ARG A 34 13.29 6.08 0.49
N PHE A 35 13.11 6.56 -0.74
CA PHE A 35 11.85 6.42 -1.50
C PHE A 35 11.95 5.49 -2.71
N GLY A 36 13.14 5.04 -3.08
CA GLY A 36 13.41 4.26 -4.29
C GLY A 36 13.52 2.76 -4.09
N ARG A 37 13.17 2.20 -2.92
CA ARG A 37 13.05 0.74 -2.82
C ARG A 37 11.89 0.32 -3.68
N ALA A 38 12.20 -0.31 -4.84
CA ALA A 38 11.19 -0.98 -5.65
C ALA A 38 10.42 -1.94 -4.74
N VAL A 39 9.13 -1.65 -4.54
CA VAL A 39 8.26 -2.49 -3.74
C VAL A 39 8.20 -3.86 -4.41
N ARG A 40 8.74 -4.89 -3.76
CA ARG A 40 8.67 -6.26 -4.25
C ARG A 40 7.22 -6.71 -4.20
N ARG A 41 6.57 -6.74 -5.35
CA ARG A 41 5.18 -7.19 -5.48
C ARG A 41 5.13 -8.70 -5.56
N ASP A 42 4.08 -9.30 -5.01
CA ASP A 42 3.77 -10.71 -5.24
C ASP A 42 3.57 -10.93 -6.74
N LYS A 43 4.04 -12.08 -7.26
CA LYS A 43 3.83 -12.47 -8.66
C LYS A 43 2.35 -12.65 -8.97
N ARG A 44 1.58 -13.13 -8.00
CA ARG A 44 0.14 -13.31 -8.09
C ARG A 44 -0.58 -12.03 -7.65
N ARG A 45 -1.24 -11.36 -8.59
CA ARG A 45 -1.95 -10.11 -8.32
C ARG A 45 -3.37 -10.31 -7.79
N ALA A 46 -4.05 -11.37 -8.19
CA ALA A 46 -5.45 -11.59 -7.87
C ALA A 46 -5.63 -12.85 -7.03
N PHE A 47 -6.61 -12.84 -6.15
CA PHE A 47 -7.09 -14.03 -5.46
C PHE A 47 -7.69 -15.01 -6.47
N THR A 48 -7.42 -16.31 -6.29
CA THR A 48 -8.07 -17.35 -7.10
C THR A 48 -9.57 -17.44 -6.77
N SER A 49 -10.34 -18.16 -7.58
CA SER A 49 -11.75 -18.43 -7.28
C SER A 49 -11.93 -19.13 -5.94
N ALA A 50 -11.04 -20.07 -5.60
CA ALA A 50 -11.02 -20.77 -4.31
C ALA A 50 -10.70 -19.81 -3.14
N ASP A 51 -9.67 -18.96 -3.28
CA ASP A 51 -9.35 -17.94 -2.27
C ASP A 51 -10.53 -16.99 -2.04
N ARG A 52 -11.16 -16.52 -3.14
CA ARG A 52 -12.33 -15.65 -3.10
C ARG A 52 -13.50 -16.31 -2.35
N SER A 53 -13.84 -17.55 -2.71
CA SER A 53 -14.89 -18.33 -2.04
C SER A 53 -14.60 -18.47 -0.54
N THR A 54 -13.34 -18.77 -0.19
CA THR A 54 -12.89 -18.88 1.20
C THR A 54 -13.05 -17.56 1.97
N LEU A 55 -12.62 -16.44 1.39
CA LEU A 55 -12.74 -15.12 2.02
C LEU A 55 -14.21 -14.72 2.22
N LEU A 56 -15.05 -14.92 1.22
CA LEU A 56 -16.49 -14.62 1.32
C LEU A 56 -17.16 -15.50 2.37
N SER A 57 -16.86 -16.80 2.41
CA SER A 57 -17.40 -17.73 3.41
C SER A 57 -16.95 -17.36 4.82
N ARG A 58 -15.66 -17.06 5.07
CA ARG A 58 -15.16 -16.63 6.38
C ARG A 58 -15.85 -15.35 6.87
N ALA A 59 -16.18 -14.45 5.96
CA ALA A 59 -16.90 -13.23 6.25
C ALA A 59 -18.43 -13.42 6.43
N GLY A 60 -18.93 -14.66 6.29
CA GLY A 60 -20.36 -14.95 6.31
C GLY A 60 -21.13 -14.21 5.21
N GLY A 61 -20.53 -14.07 4.02
CA GLY A 61 -21.12 -13.37 2.87
C GLY A 61 -21.25 -11.85 3.03
N ARG A 62 -20.79 -11.26 4.14
CA ARG A 62 -21.02 -9.87 4.47
C ARG A 62 -19.73 -9.05 4.40
N CYS A 63 -19.83 -7.78 3.95
CA CYS A 63 -18.71 -6.85 3.84
C CYS A 63 -17.95 -6.67 5.17
N GLU A 64 -16.62 -6.78 5.14
CA GLU A 64 -15.75 -6.69 6.32
C GLU A 64 -15.34 -5.25 6.68
N HIS A 65 -15.74 -4.25 5.91
CA HIS A 65 -15.45 -2.86 6.26
C HIS A 65 -16.04 -2.50 7.62
N VAL A 66 -15.22 -1.91 8.50
CA VAL A 66 -15.64 -1.43 9.82
C VAL A 66 -15.47 0.08 9.88
N ALA A 67 -16.55 0.78 10.12
CA ALA A 67 -16.57 2.23 10.29
C ALA A 67 -15.74 2.67 11.51
N TRP A 68 -15.38 3.96 11.58
CA TRP A 68 -14.56 4.49 12.68
C TRP A 68 -15.20 4.32 14.06
N TRP A 69 -16.55 4.27 14.13
CA TRP A 69 -17.30 3.99 15.37
C TRP A 69 -17.51 2.49 15.65
N GLY A 70 -16.81 1.60 14.97
CA GLY A 70 -16.75 0.17 15.27
C GLY A 70 -17.84 -0.69 14.62
N ARG A 71 -18.80 -0.14 13.86
CA ARG A 71 -19.86 -0.94 13.21
C ARG A 71 -19.39 -1.50 11.86
N ARG A 72 -19.57 -2.80 11.70
CA ARG A 72 -19.34 -3.51 10.43
C ARG A 72 -20.42 -3.14 9.41
N CYS A 73 -20.04 -2.96 8.15
CA CYS A 73 -20.95 -2.73 7.03
C CYS A 73 -21.98 -3.86 6.92
N ARG A 74 -23.21 -3.53 6.54
CA ARG A 74 -24.32 -4.50 6.43
C ARG A 74 -24.51 -5.05 5.02
N ALA A 75 -23.87 -4.47 4.01
CA ALA A 75 -24.00 -4.90 2.61
C ALA A 75 -23.32 -6.26 2.40
N ASP A 76 -23.80 -6.99 1.41
CA ASP A 76 -23.20 -8.25 0.99
C ASP A 76 -21.79 -8.02 0.44
N ALA A 77 -20.93 -9.01 0.65
CA ALA A 77 -19.57 -8.99 0.12
C ALA A 77 -19.57 -9.58 -1.30
N GLU A 78 -19.03 -8.82 -2.22
CA GLU A 78 -18.95 -9.19 -3.64
C GLU A 78 -17.51 -9.39 -4.12
N HIS A 79 -16.55 -8.80 -3.43
CA HIS A 79 -15.16 -8.75 -3.84
C HIS A 79 -14.22 -9.29 -2.75
N ALA A 80 -13.22 -10.09 -3.18
CA ALA A 80 -12.05 -10.38 -2.37
C ALA A 80 -10.96 -9.36 -2.73
N ASP A 81 -10.53 -8.56 -1.77
CA ASP A 81 -9.52 -7.53 -1.97
C ASP A 81 -8.40 -7.62 -0.91
N HIS A 82 -7.24 -7.09 -1.23
CA HIS A 82 -6.11 -7.05 -0.31
C HIS A 82 -6.33 -5.98 0.76
N VAL A 83 -6.17 -6.30 2.03
CA VAL A 83 -6.18 -5.29 3.09
C VAL A 83 -5.01 -4.33 2.91
N TRP A 84 -3.79 -4.86 2.85
CA TRP A 84 -2.63 -4.10 2.40
C TRP A 84 -2.51 -4.21 0.87
N PRO A 85 -2.57 -3.10 0.13
CA PRO A 85 -2.69 -3.14 -1.32
C PRO A 85 -1.54 -3.87 -2.01
N HIS A 86 -1.85 -4.69 -3.02
CA HIS A 86 -0.84 -5.37 -3.84
C HIS A 86 0.12 -4.36 -4.51
N SER A 87 -0.38 -3.20 -4.97
CA SER A 87 0.44 -2.12 -5.54
C SER A 87 1.48 -1.57 -4.56
N ARG A 88 1.27 -1.76 -3.26
CA ARG A 88 2.15 -1.36 -2.17
C ARG A 88 2.93 -2.53 -1.56
N GLY A 89 2.99 -3.68 -2.25
CA GLY A 89 3.73 -4.87 -1.83
C GLY A 89 2.95 -5.84 -0.94
N GLY A 90 1.63 -5.68 -0.83
CA GLY A 90 0.79 -6.64 -0.12
C GLY A 90 0.80 -8.00 -0.80
N PRO A 91 1.04 -9.10 -0.06
CA PRO A 91 1.03 -10.44 -0.62
C PRO A 91 -0.40 -10.90 -0.90
N THR A 92 -0.57 -11.77 -1.92
CA THR A 92 -1.84 -12.38 -2.26
C THR A 92 -2.03 -13.67 -1.46
N VAL A 93 -2.31 -13.51 -0.18
CA VAL A 93 -2.55 -14.59 0.79
C VAL A 93 -3.84 -14.33 1.56
N LEU A 94 -4.50 -15.39 2.04
CA LEU A 94 -5.79 -15.28 2.74
C LEU A 94 -5.71 -14.37 3.98
N SER A 95 -4.58 -14.32 4.69
CA SER A 95 -4.38 -13.44 5.85
C SER A 95 -4.34 -11.95 5.48
N ASN A 96 -4.01 -11.62 4.23
CA ASN A 96 -4.08 -10.25 3.71
C ASN A 96 -5.36 -9.98 2.90
N GLY A 97 -6.28 -10.94 2.83
CA GLY A 97 -7.56 -10.80 2.12
C GLY A 97 -8.67 -10.25 2.99
N ALA A 98 -9.60 -9.53 2.38
CA ALA A 98 -10.87 -9.12 2.98
C ALA A 98 -12.00 -9.24 1.96
N ALA A 99 -13.18 -9.60 2.45
CA ALA A 99 -14.41 -9.64 1.68
C ALA A 99 -15.10 -8.27 1.74
N LEU A 100 -15.26 -7.60 0.62
CA LEU A 100 -15.81 -6.25 0.54
C LEU A 100 -17.01 -6.17 -0.40
N CYS A 101 -17.98 -5.29 -0.10
CA CYS A 101 -18.99 -4.89 -1.06
C CYS A 101 -18.36 -4.00 -2.15
N ALA A 102 -19.03 -3.86 -3.31
CA ALA A 102 -18.54 -3.08 -4.43
C ALA A 102 -18.14 -1.65 -4.04
N TRP A 103 -18.97 -0.97 -3.24
CA TRP A 103 -18.73 0.41 -2.81
C TRP A 103 -17.47 0.54 -1.96
N HIS A 104 -17.29 -0.32 -0.93
CA HIS A 104 -16.11 -0.26 -0.06
C HIS A 104 -14.83 -0.70 -0.78
N ASN A 105 -14.93 -1.66 -1.71
CA ASN A 105 -13.82 -2.07 -2.56
C ASN A 105 -13.33 -0.91 -3.43
N LEU A 106 -14.25 -0.25 -4.14
CA LEU A 106 -13.94 0.89 -5.00
C LEU A 106 -13.35 2.06 -4.20
N ARG A 107 -13.99 2.41 -3.06
CA ARG A 107 -13.55 3.51 -2.20
C ARG A 107 -12.18 3.26 -1.55
N LYS A 108 -11.88 2.01 -1.21
CA LYS A 108 -10.58 1.62 -0.67
C LYS A 108 -9.48 1.78 -1.72
N SER A 109 -9.69 1.25 -2.93
CA SER A 109 -8.71 1.27 -4.02
C SER A 109 -7.32 0.80 -3.53
N ASP A 110 -6.25 1.54 -3.82
CA ASP A 110 -4.86 1.27 -3.41
C ASP A 110 -4.43 1.98 -2.12
N ARG A 111 -5.38 2.48 -1.33
CA ARG A 111 -5.09 3.18 -0.08
C ARG A 111 -4.55 2.22 0.97
N VAL A 112 -3.40 2.59 1.53
CA VAL A 112 -2.80 1.88 2.66
C VAL A 112 -3.66 2.09 3.90
N PRO A 113 -4.10 1.00 4.57
CA PRO A 113 -4.92 1.11 5.77
C PRO A 113 -4.10 1.63 6.95
N SER A 114 -4.74 2.40 7.84
CA SER A 114 -4.13 2.72 9.12
C SER A 114 -4.11 1.49 10.05
N ARG A 115 -3.17 1.41 10.99
CA ARG A 115 -3.11 0.33 11.98
C ARG A 115 -4.41 0.25 12.82
N PHE A 116 -5.04 1.39 13.10
CA PHE A 116 -6.33 1.43 13.80
C PHE A 116 -7.47 0.81 12.98
N TYR A 117 -7.47 1.01 11.68
CA TYR A 117 -8.45 0.38 10.80
C TYR A 117 -8.26 -1.14 10.74
N VAL A 118 -7.01 -1.60 10.62
CA VAL A 118 -6.68 -3.03 10.64
C VAL A 118 -7.13 -3.66 11.96
N ALA A 119 -6.79 -3.08 13.10
CA ALA A 119 -7.18 -3.59 14.41
C ALA A 119 -8.71 -3.65 14.60
N ARG A 120 -9.48 -2.71 13.99
CA ARG A 120 -10.95 -2.78 14.01
C ARG A 120 -11.48 -3.96 13.19
N ILE A 121 -10.90 -4.24 12.02
CA ILE A 121 -11.28 -5.41 11.22
C ILE A 121 -10.97 -6.69 12.00
N GLU A 122 -9.76 -6.84 12.55
CA GLU A 122 -9.35 -8.02 13.31
C GLU A 122 -10.25 -8.27 14.51
N ARG A 123 -10.56 -7.23 15.29
CA ARG A 123 -11.51 -7.32 16.40
C ARG A 123 -12.91 -7.73 15.92
N SER A 124 -13.36 -7.19 14.81
CA SER A 124 -14.66 -7.55 14.24
C SER A 124 -14.70 -9.01 13.78
N ARG A 125 -13.59 -9.51 13.18
CA ARG A 125 -13.44 -10.91 12.73
C ARG A 125 -13.60 -11.91 13.88
N GLN A 126 -13.14 -11.58 15.08
CA GLN A 126 -13.31 -12.44 16.26
C GLN A 126 -14.78 -12.81 16.53
N GLY A 127 -15.71 -11.97 16.12
CA GLY A 127 -17.14 -12.20 16.32
C GLY A 127 -17.86 -13.01 15.24
N TYR A 128 -17.19 -13.31 14.11
CA TYR A 128 -17.87 -14.01 13.00
C TYR A 128 -16.97 -14.99 12.21
N TYR A 129 -15.65 -15.00 12.42
CA TYR A 129 -14.79 -15.98 11.76
C TYR A 129 -15.06 -17.38 12.32
N PRO A 130 -14.96 -18.41 11.48
CA PRO A 130 -15.09 -19.79 11.95
C PRO A 130 -14.08 -20.12 13.04
N ALA A 131 -14.46 -20.99 13.96
CA ALA A 131 -13.57 -21.47 15.01
C ALA A 131 -12.27 -22.05 14.42
N GLY A 132 -11.12 -21.72 15.00
CA GLY A 132 -9.80 -22.16 14.55
C GLY A 132 -9.22 -21.36 13.37
N VAL A 133 -9.94 -20.39 12.82
CA VAL A 133 -9.40 -19.49 11.78
C VAL A 133 -8.80 -18.25 12.44
N ASP A 134 -7.51 -17.99 12.17
CA ASP A 134 -6.82 -16.80 12.68
C ASP A 134 -7.42 -15.53 12.06
N PRO A 135 -7.97 -14.60 12.86
CA PRO A 135 -8.54 -13.34 12.37
C PRO A 135 -7.48 -12.29 12.01
N THR A 136 -6.22 -12.54 12.35
CA THR A 136 -5.11 -11.58 12.21
C THR A 136 -4.78 -11.30 10.75
N ILE A 137 -4.58 -10.02 10.44
CA ILE A 137 -4.17 -9.58 9.11
C ILE A 137 -2.63 -9.51 9.07
N ARG A 138 -2.04 -10.21 8.10
CA ARG A 138 -0.58 -10.27 7.90
C ARG A 138 -0.23 -9.93 6.45
N TRP A 139 0.77 -9.05 6.29
CA TRP A 139 1.31 -8.64 5.00
C TRP A 139 2.83 -8.50 5.03
#